data_b0691e4fcfeeaf8c917d951247bf4a52
#
_entry.id   b0691e4fcfeeaf8c917d951247bf4a52
#
_cell.length_a   1.000
_cell.length_b   1.000
_cell.length_c   1.000
_cell.angle_alpha   90.00
_cell.angle_beta   90.00
_cell.angle_gamma   90.00
#
_symmetry.space_group_name_H-M   'P 1'
#
loop_
_entity.id
_entity.type
_entity.pdbx_description
1 polymer ?
#
loop_
_entity_poly.entity_id
_entity_poly.type
_entity_poly.pdbx_seq_one_letter_code
_entity_poly.pdbx_strand_id
1 'polypeptide(L)'
;AEALLKDHFGVTTLDGFGQFGRAELAAMGGLLAYLHHAGKGRLPHLAPPVRKGSGDHLAIDAATRESLEIVQTMSGQRQGSLLGAVDRTVTGAGARLLAADLSAPLLDRAFIERRLDLVQ
;
A
#
# COMPACT_ATOMS: atom_id res chain seq x y z
N ALA A 1 10.10 20.10 1.44
CA ALA A 1 9.44 18.81 1.67
C ALA A 1 9.62 18.39 3.13
N GLU A 2 10.84 18.15 3.58
CA GLU A 2 11.12 17.66 4.93
C GLU A 2 10.62 18.59 6.04
N ALA A 3 10.87 19.90 5.92
CA ALA A 3 10.38 20.88 6.91
C ALA A 3 8.85 20.86 7.05
N LEU A 4 8.12 20.72 5.94
CA LEU A 4 6.66 20.64 5.94
C LEU A 4 6.16 19.36 6.65
N LEU A 5 6.86 18.24 6.49
CA LEU A 5 6.55 16.99 7.17
C LEU A 5 6.82 17.09 8.68
N LYS A 6 7.95 17.67 9.07
CA LYS A 6 8.29 17.90 10.49
C LYS A 6 7.27 18.78 11.18
N ASP A 7 6.87 19.86 10.54
CA ASP A 7 5.84 20.79 11.05
C ASP A 7 4.48 20.07 11.20
N HIS A 8 4.06 19.33 10.18
CA HIS A 8 2.79 18.61 10.19
C HIS A 8 2.69 17.56 11.31
N PHE A 9 3.75 16.78 11.51
CA PHE A 9 3.79 15.73 12.54
C PHE A 9 4.26 16.23 13.91
N GLY A 10 4.62 17.51 14.05
CA GLY A 10 5.09 18.10 15.30
C GLY A 10 6.39 17.50 15.82
N VAL A 11 7.29 17.11 14.92
CA VAL A 11 8.56 16.43 15.27
C VAL A 11 9.77 17.23 14.81
N THR A 12 10.86 17.11 15.55
CA THR A 12 12.14 17.76 15.19
C THR A 12 12.89 16.98 14.13
N THR A 13 12.77 15.65 14.11
CA THR A 13 13.36 14.75 13.11
C THR A 13 12.32 13.73 12.65
N LEU A 14 12.50 13.20 11.43
CA LEU A 14 11.65 12.13 10.90
C LEU A 14 12.22 10.73 11.19
N ASP A 15 13.39 10.64 11.83
CA ASP A 15 14.09 9.37 12.10
C ASP A 15 13.27 8.41 12.95
N GLY A 16 12.40 8.95 13.83
CA GLY A 16 11.47 8.16 14.63
C GLY A 16 10.44 7.37 13.81
N PHE A 17 10.18 7.79 12.57
CA PHE A 17 9.29 7.09 11.64
C PHE A 17 10.03 6.16 10.68
N GLY A 18 11.36 6.25 10.63
CA GLY A 18 12.24 5.48 9.77
C GLY A 18 13.20 6.35 8.96
N GLN A 19 14.19 5.73 8.35
CA GLN A 19 15.13 6.42 7.47
C GLN A 19 14.55 6.51 6.06
N PHE A 20 14.20 7.70 5.62
CA PHE A 20 13.64 7.97 4.29
C PHE A 20 14.68 8.57 3.35
N GLY A 21 14.71 8.09 2.11
CA GLY A 21 15.53 8.67 1.05
C GLY A 21 14.96 10.00 0.52
N ARG A 22 15.79 10.74 -0.23
CA ARG A 22 15.38 12.04 -0.80
C ARG A 22 14.11 11.96 -1.66
N ALA A 23 13.97 10.90 -2.45
CA ALA A 23 12.80 10.69 -3.30
C ALA A 23 11.54 10.43 -2.47
N GLU A 24 11.64 9.63 -1.41
CA GLU A 24 10.55 9.35 -0.48
C GLU A 24 10.10 10.63 0.24
N LEU A 25 11.05 11.42 0.76
CA LEU A 25 10.76 12.71 1.40
C LEU A 25 10.11 13.70 0.43
N ALA A 26 10.59 13.74 -0.83
CA ALA A 26 10.01 14.62 -1.85
C ALA A 26 8.56 14.22 -2.18
N ALA A 27 8.30 12.92 -2.34
CA ALA A 27 6.96 12.40 -2.63
C ALA A 27 5.97 12.68 -1.47
N MET A 28 6.37 12.39 -0.23
CA MET A 28 5.56 12.67 0.96
C MET A 28 5.28 14.17 1.13
N GLY A 29 6.29 15.01 0.97
CA GLY A 29 6.13 16.46 1.05
C GLY A 29 5.26 17.04 -0.07
N GLY A 30 5.38 16.48 -1.28
CA GLY A 30 4.51 16.84 -2.40
C GLY A 30 3.05 16.45 -2.16
N LEU A 31 2.81 15.25 -1.63
CA LEU A 31 1.47 14.81 -1.25
C LEU A 31 0.88 15.71 -0.17
N LEU A 32 1.64 16.04 0.88
CA LEU A 32 1.17 16.90 1.95
C LEU A 32 0.86 18.31 1.45
N ALA A 33 1.70 18.89 0.60
CA ALA A 33 1.44 20.18 -0.03
C ALA A 33 0.18 20.16 -0.89
N TYR A 34 -0.04 19.10 -1.65
CA TYR A 34 -1.25 18.90 -2.43
C TYR A 34 -2.50 18.83 -1.54
N LEU A 35 -2.45 18.06 -0.46
CA LEU A 35 -3.56 17.93 0.47
C LEU A 35 -3.89 19.27 1.16
N HIS A 36 -2.90 20.07 1.51
CA HIS A 36 -3.10 21.43 2.02
C HIS A 36 -3.84 22.31 1.00
N HIS A 37 -3.41 22.24 -0.25
CA HIS A 37 -4.02 23.02 -1.32
C HIS A 37 -5.46 22.56 -1.61
N ALA A 38 -5.67 21.26 -1.81
CA ALA A 38 -6.97 20.68 -2.14
C ALA A 38 -7.97 20.78 -0.97
N GLY A 39 -7.49 20.62 0.26
CA GLY A 39 -8.32 20.65 1.48
C GLY A 39 -8.63 22.06 1.97
N LYS A 40 -8.17 23.11 1.28
CA LYS A 40 -8.36 24.51 1.69
C LYS A 40 -7.98 24.72 3.16
N GLY A 41 -6.86 24.17 3.60
CA GLY A 41 -6.36 24.24 4.97
C GLY A 41 -6.97 23.21 5.93
N ARG A 42 -7.89 22.36 5.49
CA ARG A 42 -8.39 21.22 6.27
C ARG A 42 -7.67 19.96 5.82
N LEU A 43 -6.83 19.41 6.69
CA LEU A 43 -6.16 18.14 6.41
C LEU A 43 -6.96 16.99 7.01
N PRO A 44 -7.09 15.87 6.30
CA PRO A 44 -7.54 14.63 6.91
C PRO A 44 -6.53 14.18 7.98
N HIS A 45 -6.95 13.35 8.91
CA HIS A 45 -6.02 12.72 9.82
C HIS A 45 -5.06 11.82 9.02
N LEU A 46 -3.78 12.17 9.05
CA LEU A 46 -2.73 11.39 8.39
C LEU A 46 -1.99 10.57 9.43
N ALA A 47 -1.93 9.27 9.22
CA ALA A 47 -1.07 8.40 10.01
C ALA A 47 0.41 8.73 9.75
N PRO A 48 1.31 8.51 10.73
CA PRO A 48 2.74 8.62 10.50
C PRO A 48 3.20 7.79 9.31
N PRO A 49 4.18 8.27 8.55
CA PRO A 49 4.69 7.54 7.41
C PRO A 49 5.38 6.24 7.84
N VAL A 50 5.10 5.16 7.13
CA VAL A 50 5.75 3.87 7.33
C VAL A 50 6.45 3.47 6.04
N ARG A 51 7.74 3.18 6.14
CA ARG A 51 8.51 2.66 5.00
C ARG A 51 8.13 1.20 4.76
N LYS A 52 7.57 0.92 3.59
CA LYS A 52 7.40 -0.46 3.12
C LYS A 52 8.72 -0.91 2.50
N GLY A 53 9.35 -1.93 3.09
CA GLY A 53 10.57 -2.51 2.55
C GLY A 53 10.33 -3.17 1.20
N SER A 54 11.28 -3.06 0.28
CA SER A 54 11.24 -3.76 -1.01
C SER A 54 11.37 -5.29 -0.86
N GLY A 55 11.64 -5.78 0.35
CA GLY A 55 11.74 -7.20 0.68
C GLY A 55 10.52 -7.79 1.39
N ASP A 56 9.49 -7.00 1.71
CA ASP A 56 8.34 -7.47 2.46
C ASP A 56 7.33 -8.24 1.58
N HIS A 57 7.37 -7.98 0.27
CA HIS A 57 6.44 -8.57 -0.70
C HIS A 57 7.17 -9.20 -1.87
N LEU A 58 6.56 -10.22 -2.46
CA LEU A 58 7.03 -10.83 -3.70
C LEU A 58 7.00 -9.78 -4.83
N ALA A 59 8.17 -9.54 -5.41
CA ALA A 59 8.30 -8.65 -6.56
C ALA A 59 7.78 -9.36 -7.81
N ILE A 60 6.59 -8.97 -8.26
CA ILE A 60 5.99 -9.43 -9.51
C ILE A 60 5.98 -8.23 -10.46
N ASP A 61 6.71 -8.32 -11.55
CA ASP A 61 6.71 -7.26 -12.56
C ASP A 61 5.35 -7.13 -13.27
N ALA A 62 5.13 -6.03 -13.97
CA ALA A 62 3.84 -5.73 -14.58
C ALA A 62 3.44 -6.75 -15.65
N ALA A 63 4.38 -7.18 -16.49
CA ALA A 63 4.13 -8.13 -17.57
C ALA A 63 3.78 -9.52 -17.01
N THR A 64 4.54 -9.98 -16.01
CA THR A 64 4.25 -11.24 -15.32
C THR A 64 2.89 -11.21 -14.62
N ARG A 65 2.55 -10.09 -13.96
CA ARG A 65 1.24 -9.94 -13.30
C ARG A 65 0.08 -9.98 -14.28
N GLU A 66 0.25 -9.37 -15.44
CA GLU A 66 -0.73 -9.41 -16.53
C GLU A 66 -0.87 -10.82 -17.11
N SER A 67 0.24 -11.49 -17.43
CA SER A 67 0.25 -12.86 -17.93
C SER A 67 -0.37 -13.88 -16.99
N LEU A 68 -0.20 -13.70 -15.67
CA LEU A 68 -0.79 -14.58 -14.66
C LEU A 68 -2.27 -14.27 -14.38
N GLU A 69 -2.81 -13.23 -14.98
CA GLU A 69 -4.22 -12.82 -14.81
C GLU A 69 -4.65 -12.77 -13.33
N ILE A 70 -3.80 -12.21 -12.46
CA ILE A 70 -4.01 -12.26 -11.01
C ILE A 70 -5.25 -11.47 -10.60
N VAL A 71 -5.40 -10.23 -11.07
CA VAL A 71 -6.50 -9.33 -10.67
C VAL A 71 -7.55 -9.22 -11.74
N GLN A 72 -7.12 -9.25 -13.00
CA GLN A 72 -7.96 -9.15 -14.18
C GLN A 72 -7.38 -9.99 -15.32
N THR A 73 -8.24 -10.41 -16.23
CA THR A 73 -7.83 -11.11 -17.45
C THR A 73 -7.10 -10.17 -18.41
N MET A 74 -6.44 -10.69 -19.43
CA MET A 74 -5.84 -9.90 -20.51
C MET A 74 -6.86 -8.99 -21.23
N SER A 75 -8.15 -9.35 -21.19
CA SER A 75 -9.25 -8.51 -21.70
C SER A 75 -9.75 -7.46 -20.69
N GLY A 76 -9.10 -7.33 -19.52
CA GLY A 76 -9.43 -6.36 -18.48
C GLY A 76 -10.65 -6.74 -17.61
N GLN A 77 -11.13 -7.97 -17.69
CA GLN A 77 -12.28 -8.42 -16.92
C GLN A 77 -11.83 -9.11 -15.63
N ARG A 78 -12.59 -8.90 -14.54
CA ARG A 78 -12.34 -9.60 -13.28
C ARG A 78 -12.75 -11.08 -13.35
N GLN A 79 -13.84 -11.37 -14.04
CA GLN A 79 -14.29 -12.74 -14.24
C GLN A 79 -13.28 -13.49 -15.11
N GLY A 80 -12.85 -14.66 -14.66
CA GLY A 80 -11.79 -15.44 -15.30
C GLY A 80 -10.39 -15.22 -14.70
N SER A 81 -10.17 -14.15 -13.92
CA SER A 81 -8.92 -13.94 -13.20
C SER A 81 -8.84 -14.80 -11.93
N LEU A 82 -7.62 -14.94 -11.38
CA LEU A 82 -7.42 -15.61 -10.09
C LEU A 82 -8.26 -14.95 -8.99
N LEU A 83 -8.25 -13.62 -8.90
CA LEU A 83 -9.07 -12.88 -7.94
C LEU A 83 -10.56 -13.18 -8.13
N GLY A 84 -11.05 -13.22 -9.37
CA GLY A 84 -12.44 -13.54 -9.66
C GLY A 84 -12.83 -14.96 -9.23
N ALA A 85 -11.88 -15.92 -9.32
CA ALA A 85 -12.11 -17.31 -8.93
C ALA A 85 -12.16 -17.52 -7.41
N VAL A 86 -11.31 -16.80 -6.64
CA VAL A 86 -11.15 -17.05 -5.19
C VAL A 86 -11.96 -16.08 -4.32
N ASP A 87 -12.45 -14.96 -4.85
CA ASP A 87 -13.15 -13.95 -4.05
C ASP A 87 -14.49 -14.47 -3.54
N ARG A 88 -14.58 -14.57 -2.22
CA ARG A 88 -15.79 -14.89 -1.46
C ARG A 88 -16.08 -13.83 -0.40
N THR A 89 -15.46 -12.66 -0.53
CA THR A 89 -15.58 -11.59 0.45
C THR A 89 -17.00 -11.01 0.46
N VAL A 90 -17.48 -10.69 1.66
CA VAL A 90 -18.81 -10.07 1.86
C VAL A 90 -18.76 -8.55 2.00
N THR A 91 -17.55 -7.97 2.17
CA THR A 91 -17.37 -6.53 2.36
C THR A 91 -16.46 -5.94 1.31
N GLY A 92 -16.70 -4.69 0.91
CA GLY A 92 -15.82 -3.98 0.01
C GLY A 92 -14.39 -3.78 0.56
N ALA A 93 -14.23 -3.70 1.90
CA ALA A 93 -12.92 -3.65 2.53
C ALA A 93 -12.16 -4.97 2.39
N GLY A 94 -12.84 -6.10 2.64
CA GLY A 94 -12.29 -7.43 2.45
C GLY A 94 -11.88 -7.70 1.00
N ALA A 95 -12.72 -7.30 0.03
CA ALA A 95 -12.42 -7.44 -1.39
C ALA A 95 -11.15 -6.66 -1.80
N ARG A 96 -10.99 -5.45 -1.28
CA ARG A 96 -9.78 -4.65 -1.53
C ARG A 96 -8.54 -5.27 -0.90
N LEU A 97 -8.66 -5.78 0.33
CA LEU A 97 -7.55 -6.44 1.03
C LEU A 97 -7.12 -7.70 0.26
N LEU A 98 -8.06 -8.56 -0.12
CA LEU A 98 -7.78 -9.76 -0.90
C LEU A 98 -7.08 -9.43 -2.23
N ALA A 99 -7.57 -8.42 -2.95
CA ALA A 99 -6.94 -7.97 -4.20
C ALA A 99 -5.51 -7.45 -3.98
N ALA A 100 -5.28 -6.69 -2.90
CA ALA A 100 -3.96 -6.19 -2.54
C ALA A 100 -3.00 -7.34 -2.18
N ASP A 101 -3.45 -8.30 -1.40
CA ASP A 101 -2.64 -9.45 -0.97
C ASP A 101 -2.27 -10.38 -2.14
N LEU A 102 -3.18 -10.61 -3.07
CA LEU A 102 -2.88 -11.38 -4.30
C LEU A 102 -1.93 -10.63 -5.24
N SER A 103 -2.04 -9.29 -5.30
CA SER A 103 -1.18 -8.48 -6.15
C SER A 103 0.24 -8.33 -5.64
N ALA A 104 0.43 -8.42 -4.32
CA ALA A 104 1.71 -8.26 -3.64
C ALA A 104 1.79 -9.23 -2.45
N PRO A 105 1.98 -10.54 -2.70
CA PRO A 105 2.06 -11.55 -1.64
C PRO A 105 3.21 -11.27 -0.68
N LEU A 106 2.99 -11.55 0.60
CA LEU A 106 4.03 -11.44 1.62
C LEU A 106 5.11 -12.50 1.43
N LEU A 107 6.36 -12.16 1.77
CA LEU A 107 7.49 -13.09 1.77
C LEU A 107 7.82 -13.63 3.17
N ASP A 108 7.58 -12.83 4.21
CA ASP A 108 7.88 -13.24 5.57
C ASP A 108 6.91 -14.32 6.06
N ARG A 109 7.45 -15.49 6.39
CA ARG A 109 6.69 -16.66 6.82
C ARG A 109 5.89 -16.39 8.11
N ALA A 110 6.47 -15.68 9.08
CA ALA A 110 5.80 -15.41 10.34
C ALA A 110 4.59 -14.48 10.16
N PHE A 111 4.67 -13.54 9.22
CA PHE A 111 3.51 -12.70 8.85
C PHE A 111 2.45 -13.49 8.11
N ILE A 112 2.84 -14.42 7.25
CA ILE A 112 1.91 -15.29 6.52
C ILE A 112 1.16 -16.19 7.51
N GLU A 113 1.87 -16.86 8.41
CA GLU A 113 1.28 -17.75 9.43
C GLU A 113 0.28 -16.99 10.32
N ARG A 114 0.66 -15.80 10.82
CA ARG A 114 -0.27 -14.96 11.60
C ARG A 114 -1.55 -14.58 10.86
N ARG A 115 -1.48 -14.36 9.54
CA ARG A 115 -2.68 -14.10 8.74
C ARG A 115 -3.54 -15.33 8.55
N LEU A 116 -2.95 -16.49 8.38
CA LEU A 116 -3.67 -17.76 8.30
C LEU A 116 -4.39 -18.08 9.60
N ASP A 117 -3.79 -17.80 10.75
CA ASP A 117 -4.40 -17.98 12.08
C ASP A 117 -5.64 -17.11 12.29
N LEU A 118 -5.73 -15.95 11.60
CA LEU A 118 -6.91 -15.10 11.67
C LEU A 118 -8.12 -15.62 10.85
N VAL A 119 -7.90 -16.60 10.00
CA VAL A 119 -8.94 -17.15 9.10
C VAL A 119 -9.50 -18.49 9.61
N GLN A 120 -8.88 -19.08 10.62
CA GLN A 120 -9.35 -20.28 11.32
C GLN A 120 -10.37 -19.91 12.39
#